data_14dcf3a4e0f6e41c06bc7a75686dec06
#
_entry.id   14dcf3a4e0f6e41c06bc7a75686dec06
#
_cell.length_a   1.000
_cell.length_b   1.000
_cell.length_c   1.000
_cell.angle_alpha   90.00
_cell.angle_beta   90.00
_cell.angle_gamma   90.00
#
_symmetry.space_group_name_H-M   'P 1'
#
loop_
_entity.id
_entity.type
_entity.pdbx_description
1 polymer ?
#
loop_
_entity_poly.entity_id
_entity_poly.type
_entity_poly.pdbx_seq_one_letter_code
_entity_poly.pdbx_strand_id
1 'polypeptide(L)'
;MLCAFIFYASLNKKFINLGSKLTLANFSVLFIACAYLSFQFLQDNFAFIYVFENSSNLLPTYYKFSAFWSAHEGSFLLMILLLSGCMVLNNWFFWEEKWMPISNATAAFILFFYLLFQIFTSNPFLTFDIEPNNGTDLNPLLQDPLLAIHPPVLFTGYVLYAITFSLVIAGMFRGFGKELFKNLKFWAGISWFTLTLAILLGSIWAYYELGWGGYWFWDPVENIVLLPWLAGTAFTHSLIYSRNKILLSWMVFLGISTFLLSILGSFIVRSGILNSVHSFASDPSRGVFLLSLFALFAFSSLGLFFSKSVLLKSNWPELMSKQYLLLLNNIVLLVILLIVFLGTLYPIVTEVFYEQKLSIGPDYFSSLITPLVFTLIGLFLAEQFLTSLKANKKKTLLLIGFVSSIFLILFITDLSPINLGLLFVLLVLVILLARALIELALNKDIKILHKVLGHLSVVLLTFAVLVNHQFSESVDVKLKPGDEVQFSGSTLKLDSINIEGKENFDTVVARFSVSEASNEKNLISEKRVYKIGGVITSETGISSSIIKDYHIVLGDRYQDGSWSIRFSINYGIMMIWISSIILLLSMLYGTIRRHGY
;
A
#
# COMPACT_ATOMS: atom_id res chain seq x y z
N MET A 1 -24.16 -9.84 18.61
CA MET A 1 -24.23 -10.53 19.91
C MET A 1 -22.91 -11.21 20.28
N LEU A 2 -22.35 -12.13 19.46
CA LEU A 2 -21.09 -12.83 19.79
C LEU A 2 -19.94 -11.89 20.17
N CYS A 3 -19.71 -10.80 19.43
CA CYS A 3 -18.65 -9.83 19.76
C CYS A 3 -18.82 -9.14 21.11
N ALA A 4 -20.05 -8.82 21.51
CA ALA A 4 -20.33 -8.27 22.83
C ALA A 4 -20.03 -9.29 23.93
N PHE A 5 -20.36 -10.58 23.71
CA PHE A 5 -19.99 -11.66 24.61
C PHE A 5 -18.49 -11.93 24.65
N ILE A 6 -17.78 -11.85 23.52
CA ILE A 6 -16.32 -11.96 23.47
C ILE A 6 -15.69 -10.84 24.30
N PHE A 7 -16.16 -9.60 24.10
CA PHE A 7 -15.71 -8.44 24.87
C PHE A 7 -15.88 -8.66 26.39
N TYR A 8 -17.08 -8.99 26.81
CA TYR A 8 -17.39 -9.24 28.21
C TYR A 8 -16.58 -10.41 28.79
N ALA A 9 -16.56 -11.54 28.09
CA ALA A 9 -15.85 -12.75 28.54
C ALA A 9 -14.33 -12.52 28.65
N SER A 10 -13.76 -11.73 27.71
CA SER A 10 -12.34 -11.42 27.74
C SER A 10 -11.94 -10.56 28.94
N LEU A 11 -12.81 -9.66 29.40
CA LEU A 11 -12.55 -8.82 30.59
C LEU A 11 -12.83 -9.52 31.90
N ASN A 12 -13.60 -10.59 31.91
CA ASN A 12 -13.98 -11.34 33.12
C ASN A 12 -13.11 -12.58 33.29
N LYS A 13 -12.27 -12.60 34.35
CA LYS A 13 -11.35 -13.71 34.64
C LYS A 13 -12.01 -15.10 34.67
N LYS A 14 -13.27 -15.18 35.08
CA LYS A 14 -14.03 -16.44 35.16
C LYS A 14 -14.36 -17.00 33.78
N PHE A 15 -14.47 -16.18 32.74
CA PHE A 15 -14.94 -16.56 31.41
C PHE A 15 -13.90 -16.40 30.31
N ILE A 16 -12.63 -16.16 30.64
CA ILE A 16 -11.54 -15.94 29.67
C ILE A 16 -11.49 -17.07 28.62
N ASN A 17 -11.53 -18.33 29.05
CA ASN A 17 -11.53 -19.50 28.13
C ASN A 17 -12.78 -19.55 27.22
N LEU A 18 -13.90 -19.01 27.67
CA LEU A 18 -15.09 -18.88 26.84
C LEU A 18 -14.88 -17.82 25.75
N GLY A 19 -14.17 -16.71 26.06
CA GLY A 19 -13.85 -15.66 25.10
C GLY A 19 -13.12 -16.19 23.86
N SER A 20 -12.13 -17.08 24.03
CA SER A 20 -11.42 -17.70 22.91
C SER A 20 -12.32 -18.61 22.06
N LYS A 21 -13.14 -19.44 22.72
CA LYS A 21 -14.11 -20.33 22.01
C LYS A 21 -15.13 -19.52 21.23
N LEU A 22 -15.62 -18.41 21.79
CA LEU A 22 -16.54 -17.51 21.13
C LEU A 22 -15.89 -16.78 19.93
N THR A 23 -14.59 -16.47 20.01
CA THR A 23 -13.85 -15.89 18.87
C THR A 23 -13.79 -16.88 17.70
N LEU A 24 -13.51 -18.16 17.97
CA LEU A 24 -13.53 -19.21 16.95
C LEU A 24 -14.95 -19.40 16.37
N ALA A 25 -15.97 -19.44 17.21
CA ALA A 25 -17.37 -19.55 16.76
C ALA A 25 -17.77 -18.36 15.88
N ASN A 26 -17.37 -17.13 16.25
CA ASN A 26 -17.63 -15.94 15.44
C ASN A 26 -16.92 -16.03 14.07
N PHE A 27 -15.66 -16.45 14.04
CA PHE A 27 -14.95 -16.68 12.78
C PHE A 27 -15.65 -17.71 11.89
N SER A 28 -16.10 -18.83 12.47
CA SER A 28 -16.82 -19.88 11.73
C SER A 28 -18.12 -19.37 11.11
N VAL A 29 -18.91 -18.58 11.85
CA VAL A 29 -20.15 -17.97 11.32
C VAL A 29 -19.85 -17.01 10.17
N LEU A 30 -18.84 -16.16 10.32
CA LEU A 30 -18.44 -15.22 9.27
C LEU A 30 -17.88 -15.94 8.03
N PHE A 31 -17.11 -17.01 8.24
CA PHE A 31 -16.60 -17.84 7.14
C PHE A 31 -17.76 -18.49 6.35
N ILE A 32 -18.76 -19.02 7.05
CA ILE A 32 -19.95 -19.59 6.41
C ILE A 32 -20.72 -18.50 5.63
N ALA A 33 -20.88 -17.30 6.19
CA ALA A 33 -21.53 -16.19 5.51
C ALA A 33 -20.79 -15.78 4.23
N CYS A 34 -19.46 -15.68 4.28
CA CYS A 34 -18.63 -15.38 3.10
C CYS A 34 -18.70 -16.51 2.06
N ALA A 35 -18.61 -17.77 2.49
CA ALA A 35 -18.72 -18.93 1.59
C ALA A 35 -20.10 -18.99 0.92
N TYR A 36 -21.16 -18.70 1.67
CA TYR A 36 -22.53 -18.64 1.16
C TYR A 36 -22.67 -17.55 0.09
N LEU A 37 -22.17 -16.33 0.35
CA LEU A 37 -22.23 -15.24 -0.63
C LEU A 37 -21.41 -15.56 -1.89
N SER A 38 -20.20 -16.12 -1.73
CA SER A 38 -19.37 -16.56 -2.87
C SER A 38 -20.08 -17.62 -3.71
N PHE A 39 -20.81 -18.54 -3.07
CA PHE A 39 -21.63 -19.53 -3.76
C PHE A 39 -22.76 -18.88 -4.57
N GLN A 40 -23.41 -17.82 -4.07
CA GLN A 40 -24.44 -17.09 -4.82
C GLN A 40 -23.87 -16.45 -6.11
N PHE A 41 -22.65 -15.88 -6.06
CA PHE A 41 -21.95 -15.38 -7.23
C PHE A 41 -21.67 -16.49 -8.26
N LEU A 42 -21.22 -17.66 -7.81
CA LEU A 42 -20.91 -18.79 -8.71
C LEU A 42 -22.15 -19.41 -9.35
N GLN A 43 -23.32 -19.28 -8.73
CA GLN A 43 -24.61 -19.77 -9.23
C GLN A 43 -25.40 -18.73 -10.05
N ASP A 44 -24.84 -17.51 -10.24
CA ASP A 44 -25.54 -16.40 -10.91
C ASP A 44 -26.92 -16.10 -10.28
N ASN A 45 -27.00 -16.17 -8.94
CA ASN A 45 -28.25 -15.94 -8.23
C ASN A 45 -28.52 -14.43 -8.12
N PHE A 46 -29.13 -13.88 -9.17
CA PHE A 46 -29.44 -12.45 -9.29
C PHE A 46 -30.62 -12.00 -8.40
N ALA A 47 -31.24 -12.90 -7.65
CA ALA A 47 -32.16 -12.50 -6.59
C ALA A 47 -31.46 -11.65 -5.52
N PHE A 48 -30.13 -11.85 -5.28
CA PHE A 48 -29.34 -11.00 -4.42
C PHE A 48 -28.93 -9.70 -5.15
N ILE A 49 -29.30 -8.53 -4.60
CA ILE A 49 -28.98 -7.22 -5.17
C ILE A 49 -27.48 -7.08 -5.42
N TYR A 50 -26.65 -7.50 -4.46
CA TYR A 50 -25.20 -7.42 -4.54
C TYR A 50 -24.62 -8.27 -5.68
N VAL A 51 -25.16 -9.48 -5.91
CA VAL A 51 -24.75 -10.36 -7.02
C VAL A 51 -25.17 -9.75 -8.35
N PHE A 52 -26.40 -9.24 -8.45
CA PHE A 52 -26.92 -8.56 -9.62
C PHE A 52 -26.06 -7.36 -10.05
N GLU A 53 -25.68 -6.51 -9.11
CA GLU A 53 -24.92 -5.29 -9.38
C GLU A 53 -23.44 -5.56 -9.76
N ASN A 54 -22.88 -6.74 -9.44
CA ASN A 54 -21.45 -7.02 -9.57
C ASN A 54 -21.11 -8.31 -10.31
N SER A 55 -22.08 -8.91 -11.03
CA SER A 55 -21.86 -10.11 -11.82
C SER A 55 -22.79 -10.17 -13.04
N SER A 56 -22.56 -11.13 -13.92
CA SER A 56 -23.39 -11.42 -15.07
C SER A 56 -23.20 -12.86 -15.57
N ASN A 57 -24.11 -13.32 -16.42
CA ASN A 57 -23.99 -14.64 -17.07
C ASN A 57 -22.75 -14.73 -17.99
N LEU A 58 -22.24 -13.60 -18.50
CA LEU A 58 -21.07 -13.54 -19.38
C LEU A 58 -19.76 -13.40 -18.62
N LEU A 59 -19.81 -13.13 -17.30
CA LEU A 59 -18.60 -12.93 -16.49
C LEU A 59 -17.85 -14.27 -16.33
N PRO A 60 -16.53 -14.34 -16.65
CA PRO A 60 -15.72 -15.53 -16.41
C PRO A 60 -15.74 -15.99 -14.95
N THR A 61 -15.82 -17.29 -14.71
CA THR A 61 -16.03 -17.89 -13.39
C THR A 61 -15.03 -17.42 -12.31
N TYR A 62 -13.76 -17.26 -12.67
CA TYR A 62 -12.74 -16.78 -11.72
C TYR A 62 -12.98 -15.33 -11.30
N TYR A 63 -13.57 -14.49 -12.16
CA TYR A 63 -13.98 -13.14 -11.79
C TYR A 63 -15.28 -13.13 -10.98
N LYS A 64 -16.20 -14.10 -11.15
CA LYS A 64 -17.35 -14.27 -10.27
C LYS A 64 -16.90 -14.48 -8.81
N PHE A 65 -15.81 -15.24 -8.61
CA PHE A 65 -15.24 -15.39 -7.28
C PHE A 65 -14.64 -14.09 -6.73
N SER A 66 -13.91 -13.32 -7.55
CA SER A 66 -13.35 -12.03 -7.13
C SER A 66 -14.40 -10.93 -7.00
N ALA A 67 -15.52 -11.02 -7.69
CA ALA A 67 -16.65 -10.11 -7.59
C ALA A 67 -17.23 -10.05 -6.16
N PHE A 68 -17.05 -11.12 -5.36
CA PHE A 68 -17.41 -11.13 -3.94
C PHE A 68 -16.85 -9.92 -3.17
N TRP A 69 -15.65 -9.45 -3.48
CA TRP A 69 -15.04 -8.29 -2.81
C TRP A 69 -14.88 -7.05 -3.69
N SER A 70 -15.54 -6.99 -4.82
CA SER A 70 -15.39 -5.91 -5.80
C SER A 70 -15.99 -4.58 -5.36
N ALA A 71 -17.05 -4.61 -4.55
CA ALA A 71 -17.71 -3.42 -4.05
C ALA A 71 -17.79 -3.38 -2.52
N HIS A 72 -18.52 -2.42 -1.97
CA HIS A 72 -18.48 -2.09 -0.54
C HIS A 72 -18.91 -3.22 0.37
N GLU A 73 -20.02 -3.88 0.03
CA GLU A 73 -20.68 -4.87 0.88
C GLU A 73 -19.80 -6.09 1.12
N GLY A 74 -19.34 -6.72 0.05
CA GLY A 74 -18.53 -7.92 0.13
C GLY A 74 -17.09 -7.64 0.58
N SER A 75 -16.49 -6.53 0.15
CA SER A 75 -15.15 -6.14 0.59
C SER A 75 -15.08 -5.88 2.10
N PHE A 76 -16.13 -5.27 2.67
CA PHE A 76 -16.17 -5.02 4.10
C PHE A 76 -16.47 -6.31 4.89
N LEU A 77 -17.32 -7.18 4.36
CA LEU A 77 -17.55 -8.52 4.92
C LEU A 77 -16.24 -9.34 4.94
N LEU A 78 -15.43 -9.26 3.89
CA LEU A 78 -14.09 -9.86 3.86
C LEU A 78 -13.17 -9.28 4.94
N MET A 79 -13.16 -7.95 5.13
CA MET A 79 -12.38 -7.30 6.20
C MET A 79 -12.79 -7.81 7.59
N ILE A 80 -14.09 -7.97 7.84
CA ILE A 80 -14.64 -8.51 9.10
C ILE A 80 -14.18 -9.95 9.30
N LEU A 81 -14.24 -10.80 8.27
CA LEU A 81 -13.74 -12.17 8.31
C LEU A 81 -12.24 -12.22 8.63
N LEU A 82 -11.43 -11.41 7.93
CA LEU A 82 -9.99 -11.34 8.14
C LEU A 82 -9.64 -10.88 9.56
N LEU A 83 -10.35 -9.88 10.10
CA LEU A 83 -10.16 -9.42 11.49
C LEU A 83 -10.46 -10.54 12.48
N SER A 84 -11.58 -11.24 12.29
CA SER A 84 -11.97 -12.35 13.14
C SER A 84 -10.95 -13.51 13.06
N GLY A 85 -10.43 -13.81 11.86
CA GLY A 85 -9.35 -14.78 11.66
C GLY A 85 -8.05 -14.40 12.36
N CYS A 86 -7.63 -13.13 12.26
CA CYS A 86 -6.47 -12.61 12.98
C CYS A 86 -6.65 -12.69 14.51
N MET A 87 -7.87 -12.46 15.02
CA MET A 87 -8.18 -12.66 16.44
C MET A 87 -8.02 -14.12 16.86
N VAL A 88 -8.48 -15.08 16.03
CA VAL A 88 -8.29 -16.52 16.30
C VAL A 88 -6.80 -16.87 16.34
N LEU A 89 -6.01 -16.40 15.38
CA LEU A 89 -4.57 -16.63 15.34
C LEU A 89 -3.86 -16.01 16.55
N ASN A 90 -4.21 -14.75 16.91
CA ASN A 90 -3.65 -14.10 18.08
C ASN A 90 -4.00 -14.85 19.38
N ASN A 91 -5.23 -15.33 19.51
CA ASN A 91 -5.64 -16.19 20.62
C ASN A 91 -4.85 -17.50 20.64
N TRP A 92 -4.69 -18.17 19.51
CA TRP A 92 -3.99 -19.46 19.44
C TRP A 92 -2.53 -19.33 19.87
N PHE A 93 -1.81 -18.32 19.40
CA PHE A 93 -0.39 -18.16 19.69
C PHE A 93 -0.08 -17.60 21.07
N PHE A 94 -0.99 -16.82 21.69
CA PHE A 94 -0.68 -15.99 22.87
C PHE A 94 -1.70 -16.06 23.99
N TRP A 95 -2.48 -17.13 24.02
CA TRP A 95 -3.60 -17.28 24.95
C TRP A 95 -3.22 -17.12 26.44
N GLU A 96 -2.06 -17.60 26.88
CA GLU A 96 -1.58 -17.57 28.26
C GLU A 96 -1.05 -16.22 28.72
N GLU A 97 -0.89 -15.28 27.79
CA GLU A 97 -0.31 -13.98 28.06
C GLU A 97 -1.26 -13.06 28.83
N LYS A 98 -0.76 -12.40 29.87
CA LYS A 98 -1.55 -11.52 30.77
C LYS A 98 -2.20 -10.33 30.05
N TRP A 99 -1.68 -9.92 28.92
CA TRP A 99 -2.19 -8.81 28.10
C TRP A 99 -3.26 -9.27 27.12
N MET A 100 -3.33 -10.56 26.82
CA MET A 100 -4.22 -11.15 25.81
C MET A 100 -5.70 -10.81 26.01
N PRO A 101 -6.27 -10.88 27.25
CA PRO A 101 -7.66 -10.54 27.47
C PRO A 101 -8.05 -9.13 27.02
N ILE A 102 -7.19 -8.13 27.27
CA ILE A 102 -7.45 -6.76 26.87
C ILE A 102 -7.29 -6.60 25.35
N SER A 103 -6.28 -7.22 24.76
CA SER A 103 -6.11 -7.22 23.30
C SER A 103 -7.34 -7.82 22.60
N ASN A 104 -7.80 -8.98 23.07
CA ASN A 104 -8.98 -9.65 22.51
C ASN A 104 -10.27 -8.83 22.70
N ALA A 105 -10.46 -8.20 23.87
CA ALA A 105 -11.58 -7.29 24.11
C ALA A 105 -11.54 -6.08 23.17
N THR A 106 -10.38 -5.46 22.99
CA THR A 106 -10.22 -4.32 22.08
C THR A 106 -10.53 -4.70 20.63
N ALA A 107 -10.00 -5.83 20.16
CA ALA A 107 -10.30 -6.33 18.82
C ALA A 107 -11.78 -6.71 18.64
N ALA A 108 -12.42 -7.31 19.66
CA ALA A 108 -13.85 -7.60 19.65
C ALA A 108 -14.71 -6.33 19.62
N PHE A 109 -14.27 -5.26 20.26
CA PHE A 109 -14.92 -3.95 20.22
C PHE A 109 -14.86 -3.35 18.81
N ILE A 110 -13.71 -3.41 18.15
CA ILE A 110 -13.58 -2.98 16.75
C ILE A 110 -14.51 -3.81 15.85
N LEU A 111 -14.44 -5.13 15.97
CA LEU A 111 -15.23 -6.06 15.18
C LEU A 111 -16.74 -5.85 15.38
N PHE A 112 -17.17 -5.52 16.60
CA PHE A 112 -18.57 -5.21 16.90
C PHE A 112 -19.08 -4.01 16.09
N PHE A 113 -18.33 -2.92 16.06
CA PHE A 113 -18.72 -1.72 15.29
C PHE A 113 -18.62 -1.94 13.78
N TYR A 114 -17.68 -2.74 13.32
CA TYR A 114 -17.60 -3.13 11.92
C TYR A 114 -18.82 -3.97 11.50
N LEU A 115 -19.30 -4.88 12.38
CA LEU A 115 -20.53 -5.62 12.13
C LEU A 115 -21.78 -4.74 12.14
N LEU A 116 -21.83 -3.71 13.00
CA LEU A 116 -22.93 -2.74 12.94
C LEU A 116 -22.94 -1.99 11.61
N PHE A 117 -21.77 -1.53 11.14
CA PHE A 117 -21.64 -0.91 9.81
C PHE A 117 -22.14 -1.85 8.71
N GLN A 118 -21.69 -3.12 8.73
CA GLN A 118 -22.09 -4.14 7.74
C GLN A 118 -23.61 -4.33 7.69
N ILE A 119 -24.24 -4.43 8.86
CA ILE A 119 -25.69 -4.72 8.94
C ILE A 119 -26.52 -3.52 8.53
N PHE A 120 -26.14 -2.31 8.95
CA PHE A 120 -26.99 -1.13 8.77
C PHE A 120 -26.75 -0.37 7.46
N THR A 121 -25.55 -0.45 6.89
CA THR A 121 -25.17 0.36 5.72
C THR A 121 -24.66 -0.43 4.52
N SER A 122 -24.23 -1.68 4.71
CA SER A 122 -23.53 -2.43 3.67
C SER A 122 -23.90 -3.93 3.68
N ASN A 123 -25.18 -4.24 3.77
CA ASN A 123 -25.67 -5.64 3.86
C ASN A 123 -25.66 -6.30 2.47
N PRO A 124 -24.78 -7.29 2.21
CA PRO A 124 -24.70 -7.96 0.90
C PRO A 124 -25.79 -9.03 0.69
N PHE A 125 -26.66 -9.27 1.68
CA PHE A 125 -27.70 -10.31 1.64
C PHE A 125 -29.09 -9.74 1.34
N LEU A 126 -29.19 -8.49 0.92
CA LEU A 126 -30.46 -7.91 0.46
C LEU A 126 -30.87 -8.54 -0.86
N THR A 127 -32.17 -8.79 -1.02
CA THR A 127 -32.75 -9.45 -2.19
C THR A 127 -33.82 -8.59 -2.85
N PHE A 128 -34.01 -8.81 -4.15
CA PHE A 128 -35.16 -8.30 -4.88
C PHE A 128 -36.40 -9.13 -4.58
N ASP A 129 -37.56 -8.53 -4.70
CA ASP A 129 -38.85 -9.25 -4.64
C ASP A 129 -39.07 -10.10 -5.89
N ILE A 130 -38.56 -9.69 -7.04
CA ILE A 130 -38.61 -10.38 -8.32
C ILE A 130 -37.19 -10.51 -8.84
N GLU A 131 -36.75 -11.75 -9.08
CA GLU A 131 -35.40 -12.04 -9.58
C GLU A 131 -35.20 -11.49 -11.01
N PRO A 132 -34.17 -10.67 -11.26
CA PRO A 132 -33.79 -10.24 -12.59
C PRO A 132 -33.19 -11.40 -13.41
N ASN A 133 -33.35 -11.34 -14.76
CA ASN A 133 -32.86 -12.39 -15.65
C ASN A 133 -31.33 -12.43 -15.82
N ASN A 134 -30.65 -11.28 -15.59
CA ASN A 134 -29.19 -11.17 -15.71
C ASN A 134 -28.72 -9.98 -14.86
N GLY A 135 -27.45 -10.00 -14.44
CA GLY A 135 -26.84 -8.91 -13.71
C GLY A 135 -26.25 -7.82 -14.60
N THR A 136 -25.77 -6.73 -13.96
CA THR A 136 -25.21 -5.54 -14.64
C THR A 136 -23.73 -5.65 -14.95
N ASP A 137 -23.12 -6.78 -14.63
CA ASP A 137 -21.71 -7.14 -14.78
C ASP A 137 -20.77 -6.54 -13.73
N LEU A 138 -19.60 -7.12 -13.62
CA LEU A 138 -18.49 -6.59 -12.84
C LEU A 138 -17.87 -5.41 -13.60
N ASN A 139 -17.54 -4.33 -12.87
CA ASN A 139 -16.80 -3.22 -13.49
C ASN A 139 -15.59 -3.75 -14.27
N PRO A 140 -15.46 -3.44 -15.58
CA PRO A 140 -14.39 -3.94 -16.44
C PRO A 140 -12.97 -3.77 -15.90
N LEU A 141 -12.66 -2.64 -15.26
CA LEU A 141 -11.34 -2.41 -14.63
C LEU A 141 -11.03 -3.41 -13.51
N LEU A 142 -12.05 -4.07 -12.94
CA LEU A 142 -11.89 -5.11 -11.91
C LEU A 142 -11.73 -6.52 -12.53
N GLN A 143 -11.91 -6.66 -13.83
CA GLN A 143 -11.71 -7.92 -14.55
C GLN A 143 -10.24 -8.13 -14.91
N ASP A 144 -9.38 -8.03 -13.90
CA ASP A 144 -7.93 -8.17 -13.97
C ASP A 144 -7.41 -9.09 -12.86
N PRO A 145 -6.44 -10.00 -13.14
CA PRO A 145 -5.91 -10.94 -12.16
C PRO A 145 -5.21 -10.29 -10.97
N LEU A 146 -4.47 -9.18 -11.18
CA LEU A 146 -3.80 -8.48 -10.07
C LEU A 146 -4.81 -7.72 -9.23
N LEU A 147 -5.82 -7.13 -9.87
CA LEU A 147 -6.87 -6.43 -9.13
C LEU A 147 -7.80 -7.41 -8.40
N ALA A 148 -7.89 -8.65 -8.83
CA ALA A 148 -8.54 -9.69 -8.04
C ALA A 148 -7.80 -9.98 -6.72
N ILE A 149 -6.46 -9.87 -6.70
CA ILE A 149 -5.62 -10.20 -5.52
C ILE A 149 -5.32 -8.96 -4.67
N HIS A 150 -5.14 -7.77 -5.28
CA HIS A 150 -4.73 -6.54 -4.59
C HIS A 150 -5.66 -6.13 -3.43
N PRO A 151 -7.01 -6.04 -3.57
CA PRO A 151 -7.88 -5.60 -2.48
C PRO A 151 -7.87 -6.52 -1.25
N PRO A 152 -7.94 -7.85 -1.36
CA PRO A 152 -7.78 -8.74 -0.20
C PRO A 152 -6.46 -8.54 0.55
N VAL A 153 -5.35 -8.31 -0.16
CA VAL A 153 -4.04 -8.03 0.46
C VAL A 153 -4.07 -6.69 1.19
N LEU A 154 -4.64 -5.65 0.57
CA LEU A 154 -4.80 -4.32 1.19
C LEU A 154 -5.64 -4.38 2.47
N PHE A 155 -6.81 -5.05 2.41
CA PHE A 155 -7.68 -5.20 3.57
C PHE A 155 -7.00 -5.98 4.69
N THR A 156 -6.20 -7.01 4.35
CA THR A 156 -5.39 -7.73 5.33
C THR A 156 -4.40 -6.79 6.02
N GLY A 157 -3.72 -5.90 5.29
CA GLY A 157 -2.82 -4.90 5.87
C GLY A 157 -3.51 -3.99 6.90
N TYR A 158 -4.70 -3.48 6.58
CA TYR A 158 -5.49 -2.65 7.48
C TYR A 158 -5.95 -3.39 8.74
N VAL A 159 -6.43 -4.61 8.57
CA VAL A 159 -6.90 -5.47 9.66
C VAL A 159 -5.76 -5.85 10.61
N LEU A 160 -4.57 -6.14 10.08
CA LEU A 160 -3.39 -6.45 10.88
C LEU A 160 -2.97 -5.24 11.76
N TYR A 161 -3.16 -4.01 11.29
CA TYR A 161 -2.98 -2.82 12.12
C TYR A 161 -4.03 -2.68 13.23
N ALA A 162 -5.25 -3.22 13.05
CA ALA A 162 -6.23 -3.29 14.13
C ALA A 162 -5.77 -4.25 15.26
N ILE A 163 -5.15 -5.38 14.92
CA ILE A 163 -4.53 -6.28 15.91
C ILE A 163 -3.35 -5.59 16.59
N THR A 164 -2.47 -4.95 15.82
CA THR A 164 -1.34 -4.17 16.35
C THR A 164 -1.81 -3.10 17.35
N PHE A 165 -2.85 -2.35 16.98
CA PHE A 165 -3.51 -1.37 17.85
C PHE A 165 -4.04 -2.01 19.14
N SER A 166 -4.72 -3.17 19.05
CA SER A 166 -5.25 -3.87 20.22
C SER A 166 -4.15 -4.27 21.22
N LEU A 167 -2.97 -4.65 20.70
CA LEU A 167 -1.78 -4.92 21.51
C LEU A 167 -1.21 -3.65 22.17
N VAL A 168 -1.21 -2.52 21.45
CA VAL A 168 -0.79 -1.23 22.01
C VAL A 168 -1.71 -0.81 23.16
N ILE A 169 -3.02 -0.92 22.98
CA ILE A 169 -4.01 -0.65 24.05
C ILE A 169 -3.79 -1.59 25.23
N ALA A 170 -3.59 -2.89 24.99
CA ALA A 170 -3.30 -3.85 26.05
C ALA A 170 -2.02 -3.48 26.84
N GLY A 171 -0.98 -3.01 26.15
CA GLY A 171 0.25 -2.50 26.75
C GLY A 171 0.05 -1.29 27.67
N MET A 172 -0.86 -0.39 27.30
CA MET A 172 -1.21 0.78 28.14
C MET A 172 -1.90 0.39 29.45
N PHE A 173 -2.58 -0.76 29.51
CA PHE A 173 -3.23 -1.25 30.72
C PHE A 173 -2.35 -2.22 31.54
N ARG A 174 -1.53 -3.05 30.87
CA ARG A 174 -0.76 -4.13 31.52
C ARG A 174 0.75 -3.86 31.60
N GLY A 175 1.20 -2.76 30.96
CA GLY A 175 2.61 -2.45 30.80
C GLY A 175 3.23 -3.18 29.58
N PHE A 176 4.31 -2.62 29.09
CA PHE A 176 5.04 -3.12 27.91
C PHE A 176 6.17 -4.06 28.36
N GLY A 177 5.83 -5.33 28.58
CA GLY A 177 6.79 -6.41 28.90
C GLY A 177 7.49 -6.97 27.66
N LYS A 178 8.50 -7.82 27.89
CA LYS A 178 9.33 -8.43 26.81
C LYS A 178 8.50 -9.16 25.77
N GLU A 179 7.55 -10.00 26.21
CA GLU A 179 6.72 -10.81 25.30
C GLU A 179 5.77 -9.92 24.50
N LEU A 180 5.15 -8.92 25.11
CA LEU A 180 4.31 -7.97 24.37
C LEU A 180 5.11 -7.21 23.29
N PHE A 181 6.35 -6.77 23.57
CA PHE A 181 7.21 -6.16 22.55
C PHE A 181 7.56 -7.12 21.42
N LYS A 182 7.78 -8.41 21.73
CA LYS A 182 8.04 -9.43 20.71
C LYS A 182 6.82 -9.55 19.78
N ASN A 183 5.63 -9.61 20.33
CA ASN A 183 4.38 -9.72 19.59
C ASN A 183 4.04 -8.45 18.81
N LEU A 184 4.24 -7.27 19.38
CA LEU A 184 4.10 -6.01 18.66
C LEU A 184 5.03 -5.94 17.44
N LYS A 185 6.29 -6.39 17.57
CA LYS A 185 7.22 -6.44 16.44
C LYS A 185 6.78 -7.40 15.34
N PHE A 186 6.21 -8.54 15.73
CA PHE A 186 5.69 -9.51 14.77
C PHE A 186 4.49 -8.94 14.02
N TRP A 187 3.44 -8.53 14.74
CA TRP A 187 2.22 -8.04 14.11
C TRP A 187 2.45 -6.75 13.32
N ALA A 188 3.23 -5.80 13.84
CA ALA A 188 3.60 -4.60 13.11
C ALA A 188 4.42 -4.91 11.84
N GLY A 189 5.33 -5.88 11.92
CA GLY A 189 6.13 -6.31 10.77
C GLY A 189 5.29 -6.95 9.68
N ILE A 190 4.38 -7.85 10.03
CA ILE A 190 3.46 -8.47 9.06
C ILE A 190 2.48 -7.43 8.49
N SER A 191 1.95 -6.51 9.32
CA SER A 191 1.08 -5.42 8.85
C SER A 191 1.77 -4.56 7.81
N TRP A 192 2.99 -4.14 8.10
CA TRP A 192 3.79 -3.32 7.20
C TRP A 192 4.17 -4.07 5.92
N PHE A 193 4.58 -5.35 6.03
CA PHE A 193 4.85 -6.21 4.88
C PHE A 193 3.62 -6.33 3.97
N THR A 194 2.46 -6.64 4.53
CA THR A 194 1.23 -6.85 3.76
C THR A 194 0.77 -5.57 3.07
N LEU A 195 0.89 -4.42 3.76
CA LEU A 195 0.54 -3.13 3.16
C LEU A 195 1.53 -2.71 2.07
N THR A 196 2.84 -2.98 2.25
CA THR A 196 3.85 -2.77 1.20
C THR A 196 3.58 -3.65 -0.02
N LEU A 197 3.20 -4.92 0.19
CA LEU A 197 2.81 -5.82 -0.89
C LEU A 197 1.56 -5.31 -1.62
N ALA A 198 0.57 -4.79 -0.88
CA ALA A 198 -0.61 -4.18 -1.48
C ALA A 198 -0.25 -2.98 -2.36
N ILE A 199 0.58 -2.06 -1.87
CA ILE A 199 1.06 -0.90 -2.65
C ILE A 199 1.78 -1.39 -3.92
N LEU A 200 2.67 -2.37 -3.82
CA LEU A 200 3.37 -2.92 -4.97
C LEU A 200 2.41 -3.52 -6.02
N LEU A 201 1.45 -4.35 -5.59
CA LEU A 201 0.48 -4.96 -6.50
C LEU A 201 -0.39 -3.90 -7.18
N GLY A 202 -0.85 -2.88 -6.45
CA GLY A 202 -1.61 -1.76 -7.01
C GLY A 202 -0.79 -0.94 -8.00
N SER A 203 0.49 -0.69 -7.73
CA SER A 203 1.40 0.03 -8.64
C SER A 203 1.68 -0.75 -9.92
N ILE A 204 1.85 -2.07 -9.83
CA ILE A 204 2.01 -2.92 -11.03
C ILE A 204 0.73 -2.91 -11.86
N TRP A 205 -0.44 -3.07 -11.21
CA TRP A 205 -1.73 -2.99 -11.90
C TRP A 205 -1.93 -1.65 -12.60
N ALA A 206 -1.69 -0.52 -11.92
CA ALA A 206 -1.81 0.81 -12.50
C ALA A 206 -0.91 1.00 -13.73
N TYR A 207 0.28 0.39 -13.72
CA TYR A 207 1.26 0.49 -14.79
C TYR A 207 0.79 -0.16 -16.10
N TYR A 208 0.13 -1.32 -16.05
CA TYR A 208 -0.27 -2.00 -17.29
C TYR A 208 -1.76 -1.81 -17.65
N GLU A 209 -2.62 -1.45 -16.70
CA GLU A 209 -4.07 -1.39 -16.93
C GLU A 209 -4.58 0.01 -17.25
N LEU A 210 -4.11 1.05 -16.51
CA LEU A 210 -4.70 2.38 -16.62
C LEU A 210 -4.32 3.15 -17.89
N GLY A 211 -3.30 2.72 -18.61
CA GLY A 211 -2.87 3.38 -19.85
C GLY A 211 -2.26 4.77 -19.66
N TRP A 212 -1.96 5.17 -18.42
CA TRP A 212 -1.40 6.50 -18.13
C TRP A 212 0.11 6.60 -18.34
N GLY A 213 0.79 5.45 -18.56
CA GLY A 213 2.22 5.38 -18.84
C GLY A 213 3.12 5.40 -17.61
N GLY A 214 2.58 5.28 -16.41
CA GLY A 214 3.31 5.29 -15.15
C GLY A 214 2.77 4.28 -14.13
N TYR A 215 3.42 4.20 -12.97
CA TYR A 215 3.11 3.25 -11.89
C TYR A 215 2.59 3.91 -10.62
N TRP A 216 2.61 5.26 -10.53
CA TRP A 216 2.15 6.05 -9.39
C TRP A 216 1.76 7.45 -9.86
N PHE A 217 0.55 7.89 -9.55
CA PHE A 217 -0.04 9.12 -10.07
C PHE A 217 -0.43 10.12 -8.99
N TRP A 218 -0.14 9.83 -7.73
CA TRP A 218 -0.63 10.61 -6.60
C TRP A 218 -2.15 10.72 -6.57
N ASP A 219 -2.83 9.67 -7.10
CA ASP A 219 -4.28 9.54 -6.99
C ASP A 219 -4.69 9.56 -5.51
N PRO A 220 -5.84 10.18 -5.16
CA PRO A 220 -6.28 10.26 -3.77
C PRO A 220 -6.33 8.91 -3.03
N VAL A 221 -6.68 7.81 -3.70
CA VAL A 221 -6.71 6.46 -3.09
C VAL A 221 -5.30 5.92 -2.87
N GLU A 222 -4.37 6.13 -3.81
CA GLU A 222 -2.95 5.82 -3.64
C GLU A 222 -2.36 6.57 -2.45
N ASN A 223 -2.62 7.87 -2.36
CA ASN A 223 -2.14 8.74 -1.29
C ASN A 223 -2.62 8.28 0.09
N ILE A 224 -3.89 7.89 0.18
CA ILE A 224 -4.49 7.47 1.45
C ILE A 224 -3.91 6.16 1.96
N VAL A 225 -3.59 5.21 1.09
CA VAL A 225 -2.91 3.95 1.46
C VAL A 225 -1.49 4.23 1.97
N LEU A 226 -0.84 5.26 1.44
CA LEU A 226 0.50 5.67 1.88
C LEU A 226 0.53 6.21 3.32
N LEU A 227 -0.57 6.82 3.82
CA LEU A 227 -0.60 7.40 5.18
C LEU A 227 -0.34 6.37 6.29
N PRO A 228 -1.10 5.25 6.41
CA PRO A 228 -0.81 4.23 7.42
C PRO A 228 0.51 3.51 7.16
N TRP A 229 1.00 3.45 5.92
CA TRP A 229 2.32 2.91 5.60
C TRP A 229 3.45 3.77 6.18
N LEU A 230 3.40 5.10 6.04
CA LEU A 230 4.35 6.04 6.62
C LEU A 230 4.34 6.01 8.15
N ALA A 231 3.15 6.08 8.76
CA ALA A 231 2.98 5.97 10.21
C ALA A 231 3.48 4.61 10.73
N GLY A 232 3.17 3.51 10.02
CA GLY A 232 3.63 2.15 10.33
C GLY A 232 5.14 1.99 10.21
N THR A 233 5.77 2.66 9.24
CA THR A 233 7.24 2.74 9.12
C THR A 233 7.85 3.41 10.35
N ALA A 234 7.35 4.58 10.74
CA ALA A 234 7.78 5.28 11.96
C ALA A 234 7.54 4.45 13.22
N PHE A 235 6.40 3.75 13.30
CA PHE A 235 6.06 2.87 14.41
C PHE A 235 7.03 1.69 14.53
N THR A 236 7.32 0.99 13.42
CA THR A 236 8.26 -0.16 13.42
C THR A 236 9.68 0.25 13.81
N HIS A 237 10.13 1.44 13.39
CA HIS A 237 11.39 2.01 13.84
C HIS A 237 11.39 2.33 15.34
N SER A 238 10.31 2.89 15.86
CA SER A 238 10.18 3.20 17.31
C SER A 238 10.21 1.94 18.18
N LEU A 239 9.68 0.81 17.72
CA LEU A 239 9.71 -0.48 18.41
C LEU A 239 11.12 -1.00 18.69
N ILE A 240 12.15 -0.53 17.97
CA ILE A 240 13.54 -0.98 18.14
C ILE A 240 14.08 -0.59 19.52
N TYR A 241 13.79 0.63 20.00
CA TYR A 241 14.36 1.19 21.23
C TYR A 241 13.37 1.31 22.39
N SER A 242 12.06 1.22 22.12
CA SER A 242 11.01 1.45 23.11
C SER A 242 11.02 0.44 24.26
N ARG A 243 11.61 -0.75 24.07
CA ARG A 243 11.80 -1.75 25.13
C ARG A 243 12.59 -1.20 26.33
N ASN A 244 13.51 -0.27 26.10
CA ASN A 244 14.30 0.40 27.14
C ASN A 244 13.61 1.68 27.63
N LYS A 245 12.32 1.84 27.38
CA LYS A 245 11.50 3.04 27.67
C LYS A 245 11.96 4.31 26.94
N ILE A 246 12.83 4.19 25.94
CA ILE A 246 13.19 5.31 25.08
C ILE A 246 12.11 5.46 24.02
N LEU A 247 11.56 6.65 23.87
CA LEU A 247 10.47 6.96 22.92
C LEU A 247 9.22 6.07 23.11
N LEU A 248 8.94 5.58 24.31
CA LEU A 248 7.81 4.68 24.56
C LEU A 248 6.46 5.36 24.27
N SER A 249 6.24 6.58 24.77
CA SER A 249 5.00 7.34 24.50
C SER A 249 4.85 7.64 23.02
N TRP A 250 5.96 7.95 22.33
CA TRP A 250 5.98 8.17 20.90
C TRP A 250 5.57 6.92 20.11
N MET A 251 6.11 5.75 20.48
CA MET A 251 5.74 4.46 19.93
C MET A 251 4.24 4.17 20.11
N VAL A 252 3.69 4.42 21.29
CA VAL A 252 2.25 4.23 21.58
C VAL A 252 1.40 5.15 20.68
N PHE A 253 1.77 6.43 20.58
CA PHE A 253 1.09 7.39 19.72
C PHE A 253 1.10 6.94 18.25
N LEU A 254 2.24 6.52 17.74
CA LEU A 254 2.37 6.03 16.36
C LEU A 254 1.54 4.76 16.11
N GLY A 255 1.51 3.82 17.06
CA GLY A 255 0.71 2.61 16.96
C GLY A 255 -0.81 2.89 16.93
N ILE A 256 -1.27 3.88 17.69
CA ILE A 256 -2.66 4.39 17.63
C ILE A 256 -2.91 5.06 16.27
N SER A 257 -2.03 5.96 15.86
CA SER A 257 -2.16 6.73 14.61
C SER A 257 -2.22 5.83 13.38
N THR A 258 -1.42 4.76 13.32
CA THR A 258 -1.42 3.83 12.18
C THR A 258 -2.78 3.17 11.97
N PHE A 259 -3.43 2.73 13.04
CA PHE A 259 -4.78 2.15 12.96
C PHE A 259 -5.83 3.21 12.59
N LEU A 260 -5.78 4.39 13.21
CA LEU A 260 -6.71 5.47 12.90
C LEU A 260 -6.61 5.90 11.42
N LEU A 261 -5.40 5.98 10.88
CA LEU A 261 -5.19 6.28 9.46
C LEU A 261 -5.70 5.16 8.53
N SER A 262 -5.67 3.89 8.96
CA SER A 262 -6.28 2.79 8.19
C SER A 262 -7.82 2.90 8.14
N ILE A 263 -8.46 3.31 9.24
CA ILE A 263 -9.92 3.57 9.26
C ILE A 263 -10.24 4.80 8.41
N LEU A 264 -9.46 5.87 8.54
CA LEU A 264 -9.62 7.08 7.75
C LEU A 264 -9.49 6.78 6.25
N GLY A 265 -8.53 5.93 5.87
CA GLY A 265 -8.38 5.45 4.51
C GLY A 265 -9.63 4.71 4.02
N SER A 266 -10.13 3.78 4.82
CA SER A 266 -11.39 3.07 4.51
C SER A 266 -12.59 4.01 4.38
N PHE A 267 -12.66 5.06 5.22
CA PHE A 267 -13.70 6.10 5.13
C PHE A 267 -13.61 6.86 3.81
N ILE A 268 -12.45 7.41 3.48
CA ILE A 268 -12.29 8.29 2.31
C ILE A 268 -12.59 7.53 1.01
N VAL A 269 -12.07 6.30 0.87
CA VAL A 269 -12.32 5.46 -0.33
C VAL A 269 -13.79 5.12 -0.51
N ARG A 270 -14.54 4.91 0.59
CA ARG A 270 -15.94 4.47 0.56
C ARG A 270 -16.97 5.58 0.64
N SER A 271 -16.57 6.81 1.00
CA SER A 271 -17.48 7.95 1.13
C SER A 271 -17.90 8.57 -0.20
N GLY A 272 -17.14 8.29 -1.29
CA GLY A 272 -17.35 8.94 -2.57
C GLY A 272 -17.05 10.45 -2.58
N ILE A 273 -16.38 10.95 -1.53
CA ILE A 273 -16.02 12.37 -1.43
C ILE A 273 -14.90 12.72 -2.43
N LEU A 274 -14.04 11.74 -2.76
CA LEU A 274 -12.92 11.94 -3.69
C LEU A 274 -13.23 11.35 -5.06
N ASN A 275 -12.96 12.11 -6.12
CA ASN A 275 -12.93 11.60 -7.47
C ASN A 275 -11.64 10.83 -7.69
N SER A 276 -11.74 9.53 -7.82
CA SER A 276 -10.63 8.61 -8.09
C SER A 276 -11.09 7.50 -9.02
N VAL A 277 -10.22 7.04 -9.90
CA VAL A 277 -10.45 5.85 -10.73
C VAL A 277 -10.57 4.57 -9.90
N HIS A 278 -10.11 4.60 -8.65
CA HIS A 278 -10.22 3.51 -7.68
C HIS A 278 -11.50 3.59 -6.82
N SER A 279 -12.36 4.61 -7.03
CA SER A 279 -13.59 4.81 -6.27
C SER A 279 -14.77 4.23 -7.04
N PHE A 280 -14.99 2.93 -6.92
CA PHE A 280 -16.00 2.19 -7.71
C PHE A 280 -17.44 2.33 -7.22
N ALA A 281 -17.66 2.90 -6.04
CA ALA A 281 -18.98 3.20 -5.52
C ALA A 281 -18.93 4.34 -4.50
N SER A 282 -19.89 5.24 -4.52
CA SER A 282 -19.99 6.37 -3.60
C SER A 282 -21.34 6.37 -2.90
N ASP A 283 -21.33 6.41 -1.55
CA ASP A 283 -22.52 6.52 -0.73
C ASP A 283 -22.23 7.42 0.49
N PRO A 284 -22.80 8.65 0.53
CA PRO A 284 -22.56 9.57 1.63
C PRO A 284 -22.99 9.04 3.00
N SER A 285 -24.02 8.18 3.08
CA SER A 285 -24.50 7.61 4.35
C SER A 285 -23.44 6.68 4.99
N ARG A 286 -22.77 5.87 4.17
CA ARG A 286 -21.64 5.03 4.56
C ARG A 286 -20.47 5.88 5.04
N GLY A 287 -20.22 7.01 4.35
CA GLY A 287 -19.20 7.97 4.74
C GLY A 287 -19.40 8.51 6.15
N VAL A 288 -20.61 9.00 6.47
CA VAL A 288 -20.93 9.54 7.80
C VAL A 288 -20.76 8.50 8.90
N PHE A 289 -21.17 7.25 8.66
CA PHE A 289 -21.01 6.17 9.64
C PHE A 289 -19.53 5.88 9.92
N LEU A 290 -18.71 5.73 8.86
CA LEU A 290 -17.26 5.45 9.00
C LEU A 290 -16.53 6.63 9.64
N LEU A 291 -16.90 7.87 9.36
CA LEU A 291 -16.36 9.05 10.03
C LEU A 291 -16.71 9.06 11.52
N SER A 292 -17.93 8.66 11.87
CA SER A 292 -18.37 8.51 13.26
C SER A 292 -17.56 7.42 13.98
N LEU A 293 -17.27 6.30 13.32
CA LEU A 293 -16.38 5.26 13.85
C LEU A 293 -14.95 5.77 14.03
N PHE A 294 -14.41 6.48 13.05
CA PHE A 294 -13.10 7.12 13.18
C PHE A 294 -13.06 8.04 14.39
N ALA A 295 -14.05 8.91 14.55
CA ALA A 295 -14.16 9.81 15.70
C ALA A 295 -14.23 9.04 17.03
N LEU A 296 -15.08 8.00 17.11
CA LEU A 296 -15.19 7.15 18.30
C LEU A 296 -13.84 6.54 18.70
N PHE A 297 -13.13 5.91 17.74
CA PHE A 297 -11.84 5.28 18.01
C PHE A 297 -10.75 6.32 18.28
N ALA A 298 -10.74 7.46 17.60
CA ALA A 298 -9.80 8.54 17.84
C ALA A 298 -9.97 9.14 19.25
N PHE A 299 -11.18 9.58 19.61
CA PHE A 299 -11.44 10.17 20.91
C PHE A 299 -11.18 9.18 22.07
N SER A 300 -11.60 7.91 21.92
CA SER A 300 -11.39 6.90 22.96
C SER A 300 -9.91 6.55 23.13
N SER A 301 -9.18 6.30 22.04
CA SER A 301 -7.78 5.89 22.11
C SER A 301 -6.83 7.02 22.46
N LEU A 302 -7.03 8.22 21.92
CA LEU A 302 -6.24 9.41 22.27
C LEU A 302 -6.57 9.89 23.67
N GLY A 303 -7.85 9.88 24.10
CA GLY A 303 -8.25 10.17 25.46
C GLY A 303 -7.59 9.21 26.46
N LEU A 304 -7.57 7.90 26.14
CA LEU A 304 -6.84 6.91 26.93
C LEU A 304 -5.33 7.19 26.93
N PHE A 305 -4.74 7.53 25.79
CA PHE A 305 -3.32 7.89 25.68
C PHE A 305 -2.97 9.06 26.58
N PHE A 306 -3.69 10.16 26.52
CA PHE A 306 -3.43 11.33 27.35
C PHE A 306 -3.64 11.04 28.83
N SER A 307 -4.65 10.28 29.22
CA SER A 307 -4.90 9.88 30.61
C SER A 307 -3.79 8.98 31.18
N LYS A 308 -3.16 8.16 30.34
CA LYS A 308 -2.09 7.22 30.73
C LYS A 308 -0.68 7.74 30.45
N SER A 309 -0.52 8.85 29.76
CA SER A 309 0.78 9.38 29.31
C SER A 309 1.78 9.55 30.46
N VAL A 310 1.32 10.01 31.63
CA VAL A 310 2.14 10.15 32.83
C VAL A 310 2.68 8.81 33.34
N LEU A 311 1.92 7.72 33.15
CA LEU A 311 2.32 6.37 33.58
C LEU A 311 3.29 5.72 32.56
N LEU A 312 3.32 6.18 31.33
CA LEU A 312 4.16 5.63 30.25
C LEU A 312 5.64 6.02 30.39
N LYS A 313 6.07 6.65 31.45
CA LYS A 313 7.48 7.05 31.74
C LYS A 313 8.41 6.83 30.53
N SER A 314 8.48 7.83 29.67
CA SER A 314 9.28 7.77 28.44
C SER A 314 10.54 8.58 28.61
N ASN A 315 11.69 7.98 28.27
CA ASN A 315 12.97 8.68 28.29
C ASN A 315 13.21 9.31 26.90
N TRP A 316 13.78 10.51 26.92
CA TRP A 316 14.24 11.16 25.70
C TRP A 316 15.60 10.59 25.29
N PRO A 317 15.87 10.46 23.99
CA PRO A 317 17.18 10.05 23.52
C PRO A 317 18.23 11.13 23.75
N GLU A 318 19.46 10.73 24.03
CA GLU A 318 20.60 11.65 24.07
C GLU A 318 20.84 12.26 22.68
N LEU A 319 21.23 13.54 22.64
CA LEU A 319 21.61 14.23 21.42
C LEU A 319 22.69 13.45 20.66
N MET A 320 22.59 13.42 19.33
CA MET A 320 23.53 12.73 18.44
C MET A 320 23.66 11.23 18.70
N SER A 321 22.72 10.64 19.46
CA SER A 321 22.64 9.18 19.58
C SER A 321 21.90 8.56 18.38
N LYS A 322 22.02 7.25 18.19
CA LYS A 322 21.22 6.52 17.18
C LYS A 322 19.72 6.68 17.39
N GLN A 323 19.30 6.71 18.65
CA GLN A 323 17.90 6.90 19.04
C GLN A 323 17.40 8.29 18.67
N TYR A 324 18.27 9.30 18.77
CA TYR A 324 17.97 10.66 18.35
C TYR A 324 17.82 10.78 16.83
N LEU A 325 18.73 10.18 16.06
CA LEU A 325 18.60 10.13 14.60
C LEU A 325 17.34 9.39 14.16
N LEU A 326 16.95 8.32 14.87
CA LEU A 326 15.71 7.61 14.62
C LEU A 326 14.48 8.49 14.91
N LEU A 327 14.51 9.29 15.97
CA LEU A 327 13.44 10.26 16.24
C LEU A 327 13.31 11.28 15.10
N LEU A 328 14.44 11.84 14.63
CA LEU A 328 14.44 12.74 13.48
C LEU A 328 13.89 12.08 12.21
N ASN A 329 14.29 10.84 11.95
CA ASN A 329 13.74 10.04 10.84
C ASN A 329 12.20 9.91 10.94
N ASN A 330 11.68 9.62 12.14
CA ASN A 330 10.24 9.51 12.35
C ASN A 330 9.53 10.85 12.16
N ILE A 331 10.14 11.97 12.59
CA ILE A 331 9.59 13.31 12.38
C ILE A 331 9.51 13.62 10.88
N VAL A 332 10.56 13.31 10.10
CA VAL A 332 10.54 13.53 8.65
C VAL A 332 9.47 12.67 7.98
N LEU A 333 9.31 11.39 8.37
CA LEU A 333 8.23 10.54 7.87
C LEU A 333 6.83 11.12 8.17
N LEU A 334 6.63 11.70 9.36
CA LEU A 334 5.36 12.35 9.71
C LEU A 334 5.15 13.68 8.97
N VAL A 335 6.22 14.41 8.64
CA VAL A 335 6.11 15.60 7.77
C VAL A 335 5.70 15.19 6.36
N ILE A 336 6.28 14.12 5.79
CA ILE A 336 5.84 13.55 4.52
C ILE A 336 4.38 13.13 4.59
N LEU A 337 3.98 12.42 5.65
CA LEU A 337 2.60 12.02 5.87
C LEU A 337 1.66 13.23 5.89
N LEU A 338 2.03 14.31 6.57
CA LEU A 338 1.24 15.54 6.64
C LEU A 338 1.12 16.22 5.27
N ILE A 339 2.19 16.26 4.48
CA ILE A 339 2.17 16.81 3.10
C ILE A 339 1.19 16.00 2.23
N VAL A 340 1.28 14.66 2.28
CA VAL A 340 0.39 13.78 1.51
C VAL A 340 -1.06 13.95 1.97
N PHE A 341 -1.30 13.98 3.29
CA PHE A 341 -2.64 14.17 3.87
C PHE A 341 -3.26 15.50 3.46
N LEU A 342 -2.54 16.60 3.64
CA LEU A 342 -3.03 17.94 3.29
C LEU A 342 -3.26 18.07 1.78
N GLY A 343 -2.31 17.63 0.94
CA GLY A 343 -2.47 17.68 -0.52
C GLY A 343 -3.65 16.85 -1.02
N THR A 344 -3.94 15.73 -0.37
CA THR A 344 -5.08 14.87 -0.75
C THR A 344 -6.43 15.44 -0.30
N LEU A 345 -6.50 16.07 0.88
CA LEU A 345 -7.76 16.63 1.40
C LEU A 345 -8.03 18.06 0.95
N TYR A 346 -7.01 18.80 0.51
CA TYR A 346 -7.16 20.20 0.11
C TYR A 346 -8.22 20.42 -0.97
N PRO A 347 -8.32 19.60 -2.04
CA PRO A 347 -9.39 19.71 -3.03
C PRO A 347 -10.79 19.63 -2.44
N ILE A 348 -11.00 18.75 -1.45
CA ILE A 348 -12.30 18.63 -0.76
C ILE A 348 -12.63 19.91 0.00
N VAL A 349 -11.64 20.45 0.73
CA VAL A 349 -11.83 21.69 1.50
C VAL A 349 -12.19 22.85 0.57
N THR A 350 -11.51 22.96 -0.57
CA THR A 350 -11.81 24.04 -1.55
C THR A 350 -13.16 23.86 -2.23
N GLU A 351 -13.58 22.64 -2.52
CA GLU A 351 -14.90 22.37 -3.10
C GLU A 351 -16.02 22.68 -2.10
N VAL A 352 -15.88 22.26 -0.83
CA VAL A 352 -16.92 22.46 0.21
C VAL A 352 -17.03 23.92 0.66
N PHE A 353 -15.92 24.63 0.85
CA PHE A 353 -15.94 25.98 1.42
C PHE A 353 -15.87 27.10 0.40
N TYR A 354 -15.33 26.85 -0.79
CA TYR A 354 -15.13 27.88 -1.82
C TYR A 354 -15.82 27.55 -3.14
N GLU A 355 -16.52 26.41 -3.25
CA GLU A 355 -17.18 25.93 -4.49
C GLU A 355 -16.22 25.82 -5.68
N GLN A 356 -14.92 25.68 -5.40
CA GLN A 356 -13.87 25.59 -6.41
C GLN A 356 -13.37 24.15 -6.53
N LYS A 357 -13.47 23.57 -7.72
CA LYS A 357 -12.88 22.28 -8.06
C LYS A 357 -11.40 22.47 -8.42
N LEU A 358 -10.53 22.26 -7.45
CA LEU A 358 -9.08 22.26 -7.65
C LEU A 358 -8.58 20.81 -7.75
N SER A 359 -7.49 20.62 -8.49
CA SER A 359 -6.75 19.37 -8.54
C SER A 359 -5.32 19.63 -8.10
N ILE A 360 -4.80 18.79 -7.21
CA ILE A 360 -3.40 18.80 -6.78
C ILE A 360 -2.67 17.74 -7.59
N GLY A 361 -1.78 18.20 -8.48
CA GLY A 361 -1.02 17.33 -9.37
C GLY A 361 0.26 16.74 -8.74
N PRO A 362 0.94 15.83 -9.47
CA PRO A 362 2.20 15.20 -9.04
C PRO A 362 3.32 16.16 -8.64
N ASP A 363 3.38 17.34 -9.27
CA ASP A 363 4.43 18.35 -9.02
C ASP A 363 4.42 18.87 -7.59
N TYR A 364 3.23 19.04 -6.98
CA TYR A 364 3.11 19.42 -5.58
C TYR A 364 3.79 18.40 -4.67
N PHE A 365 3.47 17.13 -4.85
CA PHE A 365 4.03 16.07 -4.01
C PHE A 365 5.52 15.88 -4.26
N SER A 366 5.93 15.85 -5.52
CA SER A 366 7.32 15.63 -5.91
C SER A 366 8.24 16.73 -5.40
N SER A 367 7.85 18.00 -5.53
CA SER A 367 8.67 19.15 -5.10
C SER A 367 8.86 19.20 -3.58
N LEU A 368 7.84 18.83 -2.80
CA LEU A 368 7.91 18.87 -1.33
C LEU A 368 8.52 17.61 -0.72
N ILE A 369 8.25 16.42 -1.29
CA ILE A 369 8.66 15.14 -0.71
C ILE A 369 10.11 14.79 -1.08
N THR A 370 10.56 15.10 -2.29
CA THR A 370 11.92 14.74 -2.75
C THR A 370 13.04 15.25 -1.82
N PRO A 371 13.06 16.52 -1.34
CA PRO A 371 14.07 16.98 -0.39
C PRO A 371 14.02 16.24 0.95
N LEU A 372 12.82 15.83 1.38
CA LEU A 372 12.63 15.07 2.62
C LEU A 372 13.12 13.62 2.49
N VAL A 373 12.97 13.00 1.32
CA VAL A 373 13.55 11.68 1.04
C VAL A 373 15.07 11.74 1.06
N PHE A 374 15.70 12.77 0.48
CA PHE A 374 17.14 12.97 0.62
C PHE A 374 17.57 13.18 2.06
N THR A 375 16.75 13.88 2.87
CA THR A 375 16.98 14.04 4.31
C THR A 375 16.93 12.68 5.03
N LEU A 376 15.97 11.81 4.72
CA LEU A 376 15.89 10.44 5.28
C LEU A 376 17.14 9.62 4.95
N ILE A 377 17.60 9.67 3.71
CA ILE A 377 18.83 8.98 3.27
C ILE A 377 20.05 9.55 4.00
N GLY A 378 20.11 10.88 4.17
CA GLY A 378 21.18 11.56 4.94
C GLY A 378 21.20 11.15 6.42
N LEU A 379 20.03 11.08 7.07
CA LEU A 379 19.90 10.60 8.45
C LEU A 379 20.33 9.13 8.58
N PHE A 380 19.98 8.30 7.61
CA PHE A 380 20.42 6.92 7.57
C PHE A 380 21.94 6.80 7.43
N LEU A 381 22.58 7.59 6.56
CA LEU A 381 24.03 7.68 6.48
C LEU A 381 24.66 8.12 7.79
N ALA A 382 24.13 9.17 8.42
CA ALA A 382 24.61 9.66 9.72
C ALA A 382 24.58 8.56 10.80
N GLU A 383 23.54 7.71 10.82
CA GLU A 383 23.45 6.55 11.71
C GLU A 383 24.58 5.56 11.45
N GLN A 384 24.90 5.29 10.18
CA GLN A 384 25.99 4.41 9.80
C GLN A 384 27.34 4.96 10.25
N PHE A 385 27.56 6.28 10.11
CA PHE A 385 28.78 6.95 10.57
C PHE A 385 28.95 6.89 12.08
N LEU A 386 27.91 7.21 12.86
CA LEU A 386 27.95 7.10 14.33
C LEU A 386 28.31 5.70 14.82
N THR A 387 27.88 4.67 14.06
CA THR A 387 28.24 3.28 14.36
C THR A 387 29.72 3.03 14.10
N SER A 388 30.25 3.54 12.99
CA SER A 388 31.65 3.36 12.55
C SER A 388 32.63 4.16 13.43
N LEU A 389 32.27 5.39 13.86
CA LEU A 389 33.09 6.22 14.75
C LEU A 389 33.44 5.53 16.06
N LYS A 390 32.49 4.76 16.63
CA LYS A 390 32.74 3.95 17.82
C LYS A 390 33.69 2.78 17.58
N ALA A 391 33.79 2.31 16.31
CA ALA A 391 34.61 1.15 15.95
C ALA A 391 36.04 1.53 15.48
N ASN A 392 36.20 2.60 14.66
CA ASN A 392 37.51 3.01 14.16
C ASN A 392 37.50 4.44 13.57
N LYS A 393 37.99 5.42 14.33
CA LYS A 393 38.04 6.85 13.97
C LYS A 393 38.74 7.12 12.61
N LYS A 394 39.82 6.37 12.28
CA LYS A 394 40.60 6.57 11.04
C LYS A 394 39.80 6.23 9.79
N LYS A 395 39.07 5.10 9.79
CA LYS A 395 38.22 4.69 8.65
C LYS A 395 37.05 5.64 8.44
N THR A 396 36.51 6.19 9.51
CA THR A 396 35.41 7.16 9.44
C THR A 396 35.86 8.51 8.89
N LEU A 397 37.03 9.01 9.29
CA LEU A 397 37.61 10.24 8.71
C LEU A 397 37.90 10.10 7.22
N LEU A 398 38.42 8.95 6.76
CA LEU A 398 38.62 8.65 5.34
C LEU A 398 37.30 8.65 4.57
N LEU A 399 36.24 8.07 5.15
CA LEU A 399 34.92 8.02 4.50
C LEU A 399 34.28 9.42 4.45
N ILE A 400 34.39 10.22 5.55
CA ILE A 400 33.93 11.62 5.56
C ILE A 400 34.70 12.44 4.51
N GLY A 401 36.02 12.31 4.44
CA GLY A 401 36.85 13.00 3.46
C GLY A 401 36.49 12.61 2.00
N PHE A 402 36.21 11.33 1.76
CA PHE A 402 35.76 10.85 0.46
C PHE A 402 34.38 11.41 0.07
N VAL A 403 33.40 11.36 0.99
CA VAL A 403 32.06 11.92 0.76
C VAL A 403 32.14 13.44 0.55
N SER A 404 32.92 14.17 1.38
CA SER A 404 33.10 15.62 1.26
C SER A 404 33.78 16.02 -0.04
N SER A 405 34.76 15.23 -0.53
CA SER A 405 35.43 15.50 -1.80
C SER A 405 34.50 15.29 -3.00
N ILE A 406 33.59 14.29 -2.93
CA ILE A 406 32.57 14.12 -3.97
C ILE A 406 31.58 15.29 -3.94
N PHE A 407 31.10 15.71 -2.78
CA PHE A 407 30.24 16.91 -2.67
C PHE A 407 30.94 18.16 -3.21
N LEU A 408 32.22 18.32 -2.97
CA LEU A 408 33.01 19.45 -3.48
C LEU A 408 33.11 19.39 -5.02
N ILE A 409 33.36 18.20 -5.59
CA ILE A 409 33.39 18.00 -7.06
C ILE A 409 32.02 18.32 -7.65
N LEU A 410 30.93 17.86 -7.02
CA LEU A 410 29.55 18.11 -7.47
C LEU A 410 29.16 19.60 -7.37
N PHE A 411 29.69 20.33 -6.38
CA PHE A 411 29.47 21.77 -6.22
C PHE A 411 30.18 22.61 -7.29
N ILE A 412 31.26 22.09 -7.84
CA ILE A 412 32.06 22.76 -8.89
C ILE A 412 31.47 22.51 -10.29
N THR A 413 30.63 21.47 -10.45
CA THR A 413 29.96 21.14 -11.72
C THR A 413 28.57 21.78 -11.78
N ASP A 414 28.26 22.46 -12.90
CA ASP A 414 26.93 23.07 -13.19
C ASP A 414 25.85 21.98 -13.44
N LEU A 415 25.67 21.06 -12.48
CA LEU A 415 24.67 19.99 -12.57
C LEU A 415 23.31 20.47 -12.04
N SER A 416 22.25 20.06 -12.71
CA SER A 416 20.90 20.32 -12.21
C SER A 416 20.69 19.68 -10.82
N PRO A 417 19.81 20.23 -9.95
CA PRO A 417 19.56 19.69 -8.61
C PRO A 417 19.16 18.21 -8.61
N ILE A 418 18.47 17.74 -9.66
CA ILE A 418 18.03 16.35 -9.78
C ILE A 418 19.21 15.42 -10.11
N ASN A 419 20.15 15.86 -10.95
CA ASN A 419 21.36 15.10 -11.26
C ASN A 419 22.29 15.02 -10.04
N LEU A 420 22.36 16.07 -9.22
CA LEU A 420 23.05 16.04 -7.92
C LEU A 420 22.40 15.03 -6.97
N GLY A 421 21.07 14.99 -6.93
CA GLY A 421 20.30 14.00 -6.17
C GLY A 421 20.59 12.56 -6.61
N LEU A 422 20.58 12.29 -7.91
CA LEU A 422 20.94 10.98 -8.47
C LEU A 422 22.34 10.53 -8.08
N LEU A 423 23.33 11.42 -8.21
CA LEU A 423 24.70 11.12 -7.81
C LEU A 423 24.83 10.87 -6.31
N PHE A 424 24.14 11.65 -5.46
CA PHE A 424 24.10 11.42 -4.02
C PHE A 424 23.54 10.04 -3.70
N VAL A 425 22.40 9.66 -4.27
CA VAL A 425 21.76 8.35 -4.03
C VAL A 425 22.65 7.22 -4.55
N LEU A 426 23.25 7.37 -5.73
CA LEU A 426 24.20 6.38 -6.27
C LEU A 426 25.42 6.16 -5.35
N LEU A 427 25.98 7.25 -4.81
CA LEU A 427 27.06 7.15 -3.84
C LEU A 427 26.65 6.37 -2.60
N VAL A 428 25.46 6.65 -2.06
CA VAL A 428 24.92 5.91 -0.91
C VAL A 428 24.74 4.44 -1.24
N LEU A 429 24.25 4.10 -2.42
CA LEU A 429 24.12 2.73 -2.90
C LEU A 429 25.48 2.01 -2.90
N VAL A 430 26.51 2.63 -3.44
CA VAL A 430 27.87 2.06 -3.48
C VAL A 430 28.40 1.81 -2.08
N ILE A 431 28.23 2.77 -1.15
CA ILE A 431 28.67 2.63 0.25
C ILE A 431 27.94 1.48 0.94
N LEU A 432 26.63 1.35 0.77
CA LEU A 432 25.84 0.28 1.38
C LEU A 432 26.17 -1.09 0.78
N LEU A 433 26.36 -1.17 -0.53
CA LEU A 433 26.75 -2.40 -1.21
C LEU A 433 28.13 -2.86 -0.75
N ALA A 434 29.10 -1.95 -0.72
CA ALA A 434 30.44 -2.25 -0.21
C ALA A 434 30.40 -2.76 1.24
N ARG A 435 29.59 -2.12 2.10
CA ARG A 435 29.38 -2.57 3.46
C ARG A 435 28.73 -3.96 3.53
N ALA A 436 27.71 -4.21 2.74
CA ALA A 436 27.05 -5.51 2.69
C ALA A 436 28.04 -6.64 2.31
N LEU A 437 28.87 -6.39 1.29
CA LEU A 437 29.91 -7.32 0.84
C LEU A 437 30.98 -7.58 1.91
N ILE A 438 31.42 -6.51 2.60
CA ILE A 438 32.40 -6.61 3.70
C ILE A 438 31.81 -7.43 4.87
N GLU A 439 30.57 -7.16 5.26
CA GLU A 439 29.92 -7.90 6.37
C GLU A 439 29.71 -9.37 6.01
N LEU A 440 29.35 -9.68 4.77
CA LEU A 440 29.24 -11.06 4.28
C LEU A 440 30.59 -11.79 4.29
N ALA A 441 31.64 -11.12 3.83
CA ALA A 441 32.97 -11.70 3.75
C ALA A 441 33.64 -11.95 5.13
N LEU A 442 33.43 -11.00 6.07
CA LEU A 442 34.13 -11.05 7.37
C LEU A 442 33.31 -11.79 8.45
N ASN A 443 32.02 -11.59 8.53
CA ASN A 443 31.22 -12.03 9.68
C ASN A 443 30.40 -13.29 9.42
N LYS A 444 30.17 -13.68 8.16
CA LYS A 444 29.27 -14.78 7.76
C LYS A 444 27.91 -14.79 8.50
N ASP A 445 27.56 -13.69 9.17
CA ASP A 445 26.35 -13.59 9.98
C ASP A 445 25.20 -13.04 9.14
N ILE A 446 24.40 -13.96 8.59
CA ILE A 446 23.16 -13.67 7.87
C ILE A 446 22.21 -12.80 8.71
N LYS A 447 22.46 -12.69 10.05
CA LYS A 447 21.63 -11.90 10.96
C LYS A 447 21.61 -10.40 10.67
N ILE A 448 22.65 -9.87 10.09
CA ILE A 448 22.77 -8.44 9.78
C ILE A 448 22.29 -8.16 8.35
N LEU A 449 22.40 -9.16 7.47
CA LEU A 449 22.12 -9.02 6.05
C LEU A 449 20.71 -8.46 5.76
N HIS A 450 19.66 -8.94 6.45
CA HIS A 450 18.29 -8.45 6.20
C HIS A 450 18.13 -6.97 6.49
N LYS A 451 18.83 -6.41 7.48
CA LYS A 451 18.78 -4.97 7.78
C LYS A 451 19.45 -4.15 6.68
N VAL A 452 20.61 -4.64 6.22
CA VAL A 452 21.36 -3.97 5.15
C VAL A 452 20.56 -4.05 3.85
N LEU A 453 20.02 -5.21 3.52
CA LEU A 453 19.19 -5.38 2.31
C LEU A 453 17.93 -4.53 2.35
N GLY A 454 17.24 -4.43 3.51
CA GLY A 454 16.06 -3.59 3.64
C GLY A 454 16.34 -2.10 3.39
N HIS A 455 17.45 -1.56 3.90
CA HIS A 455 17.80 -0.17 3.64
C HIS A 455 18.42 0.03 2.24
N LEU A 456 19.21 -0.93 1.77
CA LEU A 456 19.73 -0.92 0.41
C LEU A 456 18.60 -0.88 -0.62
N SER A 457 17.53 -1.66 -0.41
CA SER A 457 16.38 -1.68 -1.31
C SER A 457 15.62 -0.36 -1.32
N VAL A 458 15.47 0.34 -0.18
CA VAL A 458 14.86 1.68 -0.13
C VAL A 458 15.69 2.69 -0.93
N VAL A 459 17.02 2.67 -0.78
CA VAL A 459 17.90 3.56 -1.53
C VAL A 459 17.89 3.23 -3.03
N LEU A 460 17.87 1.94 -3.39
CA LEU A 460 17.75 1.48 -4.78
C LEU A 460 16.38 1.88 -5.38
N LEU A 461 15.30 1.76 -4.62
CA LEU A 461 13.97 2.21 -5.03
C LEU A 461 13.97 3.72 -5.29
N THR A 462 14.55 4.52 -4.39
CA THR A 462 14.67 5.96 -4.59
C THR A 462 15.48 6.29 -5.84
N PHE A 463 16.59 5.60 -6.08
CA PHE A 463 17.39 5.77 -7.29
C PHE A 463 16.57 5.46 -8.55
N ALA A 464 15.86 4.32 -8.55
CA ALA A 464 15.05 3.90 -9.69
C ALA A 464 13.90 4.89 -9.99
N VAL A 465 13.24 5.43 -8.95
CA VAL A 465 12.20 6.46 -9.08
C VAL A 465 12.78 7.75 -9.69
N LEU A 466 13.96 8.19 -9.24
CA LEU A 466 14.62 9.38 -9.78
C LEU A 466 15.06 9.16 -11.24
N VAL A 467 15.59 7.96 -11.57
CA VAL A 467 15.92 7.60 -12.97
C VAL A 467 14.68 7.63 -13.84
N ASN A 468 13.58 7.02 -13.37
CA ASN A 468 12.33 7.03 -14.10
C ASN A 468 11.84 8.47 -14.35
N HIS A 469 11.77 9.28 -13.31
CA HIS A 469 11.32 10.67 -13.41
C HIS A 469 12.18 11.51 -14.37
N GLN A 470 13.51 11.31 -14.38
CA GLN A 470 14.44 12.13 -15.15
C GLN A 470 14.54 11.75 -16.62
N PHE A 471 14.43 10.44 -16.92
CA PHE A 471 14.79 9.92 -18.24
C PHE A 471 13.59 9.38 -19.03
N SER A 472 12.43 9.13 -18.39
CA SER A 472 11.26 8.63 -19.11
C SER A 472 10.64 9.74 -19.95
N GLU A 473 10.25 9.35 -21.16
CA GLU A 473 9.70 10.25 -22.17
C GLU A 473 8.45 9.63 -22.78
N SER A 474 7.52 10.46 -23.25
CA SER A 474 6.32 10.01 -23.94
C SER A 474 5.95 10.95 -25.08
N VAL A 475 5.29 10.37 -26.10
CA VAL A 475 4.74 11.11 -27.25
C VAL A 475 3.35 10.57 -27.60
N ASP A 476 2.45 11.49 -27.91
CA ASP A 476 1.13 11.16 -28.46
C ASP A 476 1.17 11.39 -29.98
N VAL A 477 0.89 10.33 -30.75
CA VAL A 477 0.99 10.34 -32.22
C VAL A 477 -0.30 9.80 -32.87
N LYS A 478 -0.49 10.14 -34.15
CA LYS A 478 -1.58 9.62 -34.97
C LYS A 478 -0.98 8.75 -36.06
N LEU A 479 -1.33 7.46 -36.09
CA LEU A 479 -0.83 6.51 -37.08
C LEU A 479 -1.98 5.74 -37.75
N LYS A 480 -1.78 5.41 -39.03
CA LYS A 480 -2.55 4.40 -39.77
C LYS A 480 -1.76 3.10 -39.83
N PRO A 481 -2.40 1.94 -40.08
CA PRO A 481 -1.67 0.71 -40.33
C PRO A 481 -0.65 0.91 -41.48
N GLY A 482 0.61 0.55 -41.22
CA GLY A 482 1.76 0.75 -42.08
C GLY A 482 2.59 2.03 -41.77
N ASP A 483 2.04 3.00 -41.06
CA ASP A 483 2.77 4.23 -40.70
C ASP A 483 3.80 3.95 -39.63
N GLU A 484 4.88 4.74 -39.61
CA GLU A 484 5.95 4.68 -38.62
C GLU A 484 6.31 6.09 -38.10
N VAL A 485 6.81 6.15 -36.87
CA VAL A 485 7.29 7.38 -36.23
C VAL A 485 8.60 7.11 -35.47
N GLN A 486 9.54 8.05 -35.60
CA GLN A 486 10.78 8.03 -34.81
C GLN A 486 10.62 8.82 -33.53
N PHE A 487 10.99 8.21 -32.39
CA PHE A 487 10.95 8.84 -31.08
C PHE A 487 12.08 8.32 -30.19
N SER A 488 12.87 9.23 -29.64
CA SER A 488 13.94 8.94 -28.66
C SER A 488 14.86 7.77 -29.07
N GLY A 489 15.30 7.75 -30.34
CA GLY A 489 16.22 6.72 -30.88
C GLY A 489 15.57 5.38 -31.24
N SER A 490 14.24 5.27 -31.10
CA SER A 490 13.47 4.09 -31.49
C SER A 490 12.46 4.45 -32.58
N THR A 491 12.14 3.49 -33.47
CA THR A 491 11.10 3.64 -34.48
C THR A 491 9.91 2.78 -34.07
N LEU A 492 8.75 3.40 -33.88
CA LEU A 492 7.47 2.75 -33.66
C LEU A 492 6.73 2.63 -35.00
N LYS A 493 6.26 1.46 -35.33
CA LYS A 493 5.40 1.19 -36.48
C LYS A 493 4.10 0.54 -36.03
N LEU A 494 2.97 0.98 -36.60
CA LEU A 494 1.68 0.32 -36.47
C LEU A 494 1.52 -0.70 -37.60
N ASP A 495 1.68 -1.98 -37.28
CA ASP A 495 1.67 -3.03 -38.32
C ASP A 495 0.27 -3.37 -38.81
N SER A 496 -0.66 -3.61 -37.87
CA SER A 496 -2.04 -3.98 -38.23
C SER A 496 -3.02 -3.67 -37.10
N ILE A 497 -4.27 -3.51 -37.47
CA ILE A 497 -5.41 -3.43 -36.56
C ILE A 497 -6.45 -4.45 -36.95
N ASN A 498 -6.87 -5.28 -35.99
CA ASN A 498 -7.89 -6.30 -36.18
C ASN A 498 -9.02 -6.12 -35.17
N ILE A 499 -10.22 -6.56 -35.49
CA ILE A 499 -11.33 -6.62 -34.55
C ILE A 499 -11.61 -8.09 -34.25
N GLU A 500 -11.66 -8.43 -32.97
CA GLU A 500 -11.91 -9.78 -32.49
C GLU A 500 -13.08 -9.77 -31.48
N GLY A 501 -14.00 -10.74 -31.61
CA GLY A 501 -15.06 -10.95 -30.60
C GLY A 501 -14.61 -11.95 -29.55
N LYS A 502 -14.78 -11.62 -28.27
CA LYS A 502 -14.62 -12.52 -27.12
C LYS A 502 -15.99 -12.77 -26.47
N GLU A 503 -16.04 -13.59 -25.44
CA GLU A 503 -17.29 -13.99 -24.81
C GLU A 503 -18.02 -12.79 -24.18
N ASN A 504 -17.31 -11.97 -23.38
CA ASN A 504 -17.85 -10.83 -22.64
C ASN A 504 -17.48 -9.44 -23.20
N PHE A 505 -16.57 -9.34 -24.18
CA PHE A 505 -16.21 -8.07 -24.84
C PHE A 505 -15.85 -8.29 -26.32
N ASP A 506 -15.93 -7.23 -27.11
CA ASP A 506 -15.29 -7.13 -28.40
C ASP A 506 -14.02 -6.29 -28.29
N THR A 507 -12.95 -6.64 -28.99
CA THR A 507 -11.67 -5.96 -28.88
C THR A 507 -11.12 -5.52 -30.22
N VAL A 508 -10.56 -4.32 -30.24
CA VAL A 508 -9.69 -3.82 -31.31
C VAL A 508 -8.26 -4.12 -30.89
N VAL A 509 -7.60 -5.01 -31.63
CA VAL A 509 -6.23 -5.46 -31.38
C VAL A 509 -5.30 -4.73 -32.32
N ALA A 510 -4.44 -3.86 -31.79
CA ALA A 510 -3.38 -3.19 -32.54
C ALA A 510 -2.04 -3.88 -32.30
N ARG A 511 -1.35 -4.22 -33.38
CA ARG A 511 -0.02 -4.81 -33.37
C ARG A 511 1.00 -3.77 -33.78
N PHE A 512 2.06 -3.68 -32.99
CA PHE A 512 3.14 -2.71 -33.17
C PHE A 512 4.48 -3.43 -33.24
N SER A 513 5.38 -2.90 -34.06
CA SER A 513 6.80 -3.21 -34.00
C SER A 513 7.58 -1.98 -33.55
N VAL A 514 8.49 -2.19 -32.58
CA VAL A 514 9.41 -1.17 -32.10
C VAL A 514 10.82 -1.62 -32.43
N SER A 515 11.50 -0.87 -33.27
CA SER A 515 12.88 -1.13 -33.66
C SER A 515 13.84 -0.12 -33.07
N GLU A 516 14.96 -0.64 -32.49
CA GLU A 516 16.07 0.15 -31.99
C GLU A 516 17.37 -0.53 -32.45
N ALA A 517 18.16 0.18 -33.27
CA ALA A 517 19.34 -0.38 -33.93
C ALA A 517 19.01 -1.70 -34.69
N SER A 518 19.53 -2.85 -34.20
CA SER A 518 19.29 -4.16 -34.82
C SER A 518 18.22 -5.00 -34.07
N ASN A 519 17.62 -4.48 -32.99
CA ASN A 519 16.64 -5.20 -32.20
C ASN A 519 15.23 -4.74 -32.56
N GLU A 520 14.36 -5.70 -32.83
CA GLU A 520 12.93 -5.47 -33.07
C GLU A 520 12.11 -6.19 -32.00
N LYS A 521 11.09 -5.52 -31.49
CA LYS A 521 10.17 -6.01 -30.46
C LYS A 521 8.75 -5.83 -30.93
N ASN A 522 7.95 -6.87 -30.81
CA ASN A 522 6.52 -6.85 -31.14
C ASN A 522 5.70 -6.60 -29.87
N LEU A 523 4.77 -5.66 -29.95
CA LEU A 523 3.86 -5.30 -28.87
C LEU A 523 2.42 -5.35 -29.36
N ILE A 524 1.51 -5.64 -28.43
CA ILE A 524 0.07 -5.67 -28.70
C ILE A 524 -0.60 -4.77 -27.68
N SER A 525 -1.39 -3.81 -28.15
CA SER A 525 -2.30 -3.02 -27.30
C SER A 525 -3.72 -3.26 -27.77
N GLU A 526 -4.66 -3.35 -26.82
CA GLU A 526 -6.05 -3.65 -27.11
C GLU A 526 -6.96 -2.54 -26.60
N LYS A 527 -8.06 -2.34 -27.29
CA LYS A 527 -9.17 -1.53 -26.82
C LYS A 527 -10.41 -2.39 -26.76
N ARG A 528 -10.91 -2.66 -25.56
CA ARG A 528 -12.02 -3.57 -25.30
C ARG A 528 -13.31 -2.80 -25.10
N VAL A 529 -14.39 -3.30 -25.68
CA VAL A 529 -15.76 -2.80 -25.49
C VAL A 529 -16.57 -3.92 -24.87
N TYR A 530 -16.93 -3.78 -23.62
CA TYR A 530 -17.68 -4.80 -22.90
C TYR A 530 -19.13 -4.86 -23.34
N LYS A 531 -19.65 -6.07 -23.56
CA LYS A 531 -21.01 -6.30 -24.13
C LYS A 531 -22.11 -5.85 -23.18
N ILE A 532 -21.88 -5.94 -21.88
CA ILE A 532 -22.78 -5.42 -20.84
C ILE A 532 -22.27 -4.04 -20.41
N GLY A 533 -23.14 -3.04 -20.43
CA GLY A 533 -22.80 -1.67 -20.04
C GLY A 533 -22.04 -0.84 -21.08
N GLY A 534 -21.44 -1.46 -22.12
CA GLY A 534 -20.72 -0.75 -23.18
C GLY A 534 -19.46 -0.02 -22.73
N VAL A 535 -18.92 -0.38 -21.56
CA VAL A 535 -17.72 0.26 -20.98
C VAL A 535 -16.51 -0.07 -21.84
N ILE A 536 -15.66 0.92 -22.04
CA ILE A 536 -14.44 0.80 -22.84
C ILE A 536 -13.23 0.82 -21.92
N THR A 537 -12.31 -0.18 -22.08
CA THR A 537 -10.99 -0.20 -21.46
C THR A 537 -9.89 -0.22 -22.51
N SER A 538 -8.69 0.18 -22.12
CA SER A 538 -7.49 0.11 -22.97
C SER A 538 -6.43 -0.72 -22.27
N GLU A 539 -6.03 -1.82 -22.92
CA GLU A 539 -4.96 -2.70 -22.45
C GLU A 539 -3.64 -2.26 -23.06
N THR A 540 -2.66 -2.07 -22.24
CA THR A 540 -1.36 -1.56 -22.67
C THR A 540 -0.48 -2.64 -23.30
N GLY A 541 0.21 -2.32 -24.38
CA GLY A 541 1.29 -3.13 -24.92
C GLY A 541 2.60 -2.78 -24.22
N ILE A 542 3.20 -3.73 -23.49
CA ILE A 542 4.44 -3.51 -22.74
C ILE A 542 5.51 -4.51 -23.19
N SER A 543 6.73 -3.98 -23.44
CA SER A 543 7.92 -4.80 -23.62
C SER A 543 8.99 -4.35 -22.64
N SER A 544 9.17 -5.15 -21.58
CA SER A 544 10.08 -4.84 -20.48
C SER A 544 11.50 -5.30 -20.73
N SER A 545 12.47 -4.51 -20.23
CA SER A 545 13.86 -4.89 -20.09
C SER A 545 14.43 -4.40 -18.75
N ILE A 546 15.68 -4.76 -18.44
CA ILE A 546 16.31 -4.35 -17.18
C ILE A 546 16.47 -2.83 -17.11
N ILE A 547 16.70 -2.15 -18.23
CA ILE A 547 17.02 -0.71 -18.28
C ILE A 547 15.78 0.12 -18.58
N LYS A 548 14.99 -0.27 -19.59
CA LYS A 548 13.84 0.48 -20.06
C LYS A 548 12.72 -0.42 -20.55
N ASP A 549 11.50 0.09 -20.44
CA ASP A 549 10.29 -0.51 -20.99
C ASP A 549 9.78 0.34 -22.14
N TYR A 550 9.27 -0.32 -23.19
CA TYR A 550 8.38 0.28 -24.17
C TYR A 550 6.95 0.07 -23.73
N HIS A 551 6.18 1.14 -23.69
CA HIS A 551 4.79 1.14 -23.24
C HIS A 551 3.94 1.85 -24.29
N ILE A 552 2.92 1.14 -24.82
CA ILE A 552 2.07 1.62 -25.92
C ILE A 552 0.61 1.50 -25.50
N VAL A 553 -0.15 2.56 -25.72
CA VAL A 553 -1.59 2.61 -25.48
C VAL A 553 -2.32 2.98 -26.75
N LEU A 554 -3.27 2.14 -27.17
CA LEU A 554 -4.19 2.42 -28.27
C LEU A 554 -5.33 3.31 -27.78
N GLY A 555 -5.43 4.51 -28.32
CA GLY A 555 -6.49 5.47 -28.03
C GLY A 555 -7.68 5.40 -29.01
N ASP A 556 -8.24 6.58 -29.32
CA ASP A 556 -9.43 6.68 -30.17
C ASP A 556 -9.09 6.71 -31.65
N ARG A 557 -10.06 6.22 -32.46
CA ARG A 557 -10.00 6.31 -33.91
C ARG A 557 -10.50 7.67 -34.38
N TYR A 558 -9.75 8.31 -35.27
CA TYR A 558 -10.14 9.57 -35.92
C TYR A 558 -10.96 9.32 -37.18
N GLN A 559 -11.63 10.36 -37.67
CA GLN A 559 -12.46 10.32 -38.88
C GLN A 559 -11.67 9.99 -40.14
N ASP A 560 -10.37 10.36 -40.18
CA ASP A 560 -9.45 10.07 -41.29
C ASP A 560 -8.94 8.62 -41.34
N GLY A 561 -9.40 7.80 -40.36
CA GLY A 561 -9.02 6.39 -40.19
C GLY A 561 -7.72 6.18 -39.44
N SER A 562 -7.04 7.22 -39.00
CA SER A 562 -5.90 7.12 -38.09
C SER A 562 -6.34 6.84 -36.65
N TRP A 563 -5.39 6.38 -35.80
CA TRP A 563 -5.60 6.11 -34.39
C TRP A 563 -4.69 6.96 -33.53
N SER A 564 -5.21 7.41 -32.40
CA SER A 564 -4.38 8.01 -31.35
C SER A 564 -3.57 6.92 -30.68
N ILE A 565 -2.27 7.15 -30.54
CA ILE A 565 -1.36 6.19 -29.89
C ILE A 565 -0.46 6.98 -28.97
N ARG A 566 -0.43 6.58 -27.69
CA ARG A 566 0.58 7.05 -26.73
C ARG A 566 1.73 6.06 -26.72
N PHE A 567 2.92 6.54 -27.02
CA PHE A 567 4.16 5.76 -26.93
C PHE A 567 5.07 6.34 -25.86
N SER A 568 5.44 5.53 -24.88
CA SER A 568 6.32 5.94 -23.78
C SER A 568 7.53 5.01 -23.69
N ILE A 569 8.67 5.58 -23.36
CA ILE A 569 9.91 4.87 -23.04
C ILE A 569 10.20 5.13 -21.56
N ASN A 570 9.98 4.11 -20.72
CA ASN A 570 10.07 4.22 -19.27
C ASN A 570 11.35 3.57 -18.75
N TYR A 571 12.24 4.37 -18.14
CA TYR A 571 13.50 3.87 -17.58
C TYR A 571 13.34 3.47 -16.13
N GLY A 572 14.07 2.42 -15.71
CA GLY A 572 14.19 2.02 -14.30
C GLY A 572 12.99 1.26 -13.71
N ILE A 573 11.94 0.97 -14.46
CA ILE A 573 10.73 0.28 -13.97
C ILE A 573 11.06 -1.08 -13.35
N MET A 574 11.86 -1.90 -14.03
CA MET A 574 12.27 -3.19 -13.51
C MET A 574 13.07 -3.07 -12.18
N MET A 575 13.85 -2.00 -12.03
CA MET A 575 14.57 -1.72 -10.78
C MET A 575 13.61 -1.36 -9.64
N ILE A 576 12.49 -0.65 -9.94
CA ILE A 576 11.43 -0.36 -8.96
C ILE A 576 10.82 -1.66 -8.43
N TRP A 577 10.48 -2.59 -9.33
CA TRP A 577 9.92 -3.89 -8.94
C TRP A 577 10.90 -4.73 -8.13
N ILE A 578 12.13 -4.88 -8.60
CA ILE A 578 13.17 -5.66 -7.93
C ILE A 578 13.46 -5.09 -6.53
N SER A 579 13.64 -3.78 -6.41
CA SER A 579 13.91 -3.15 -5.11
C SER A 579 12.75 -3.32 -4.13
N SER A 580 11.52 -3.22 -4.59
CA SER A 580 10.32 -3.45 -3.77
C SER A 580 10.21 -4.90 -3.30
N ILE A 581 10.53 -5.88 -4.15
CA ILE A 581 10.56 -7.31 -3.79
C ILE A 581 11.68 -7.57 -2.75
N ILE A 582 12.87 -7.01 -2.93
CA ILE A 582 13.98 -7.16 -1.95
C ILE A 582 13.56 -6.56 -0.60
N LEU A 583 12.88 -5.41 -0.60
CA LEU A 583 12.35 -4.77 0.61
C LEU A 583 11.37 -5.69 1.35
N LEU A 584 10.41 -6.26 0.61
CA LEU A 584 9.42 -7.20 1.14
C LEU A 584 10.08 -8.45 1.75
N LEU A 585 10.96 -9.11 1.01
CA LEU A 585 11.65 -10.32 1.49
C LEU A 585 12.52 -10.04 2.72
N SER A 586 13.22 -8.91 2.73
CA SER A 586 14.02 -8.45 3.85
C SER A 586 13.20 -8.22 5.12
N MET A 587 12.03 -7.58 5.00
CA MET A 587 11.13 -7.34 6.11
C MET A 587 10.48 -8.63 6.62
N LEU A 588 10.01 -9.48 5.72
CA LEU A 588 9.42 -10.78 6.06
C LEU A 588 10.41 -11.64 6.84
N TYR A 589 11.63 -11.79 6.33
CA TYR A 589 12.70 -12.54 7.01
C TYR A 589 13.00 -11.95 8.40
N GLY A 590 13.13 -10.61 8.50
CA GLY A 590 13.38 -9.94 9.78
C GLY A 590 12.25 -10.12 10.80
N THR A 591 11.01 -10.23 10.34
CA THR A 591 9.82 -10.39 11.18
C THR A 591 9.69 -11.83 11.68
N ILE A 592 9.78 -12.84 10.80
CA ILE A 592 9.65 -14.26 11.15
C ILE A 592 10.77 -14.69 12.10
N ARG A 593 12.00 -14.31 11.80
CA ARG A 593 13.15 -14.70 12.61
C ARG A 593 13.08 -14.16 14.04
N ARG A 594 12.58 -12.95 14.25
CA ARG A 594 12.46 -12.36 15.58
C ARG A 594 11.41 -13.04 16.45
N HIS A 595 10.53 -13.82 15.86
CA HIS A 595 9.51 -14.59 16.58
C HIS A 595 10.03 -15.94 17.07
N GLY A 596 11.00 -16.54 16.37
CA GLY A 596 11.55 -17.87 16.65
C GLY A 596 12.58 -17.96 17.80
N TYR A 597 12.85 -16.88 18.58
CA TYR A 597 13.80 -16.90 19.71
C TYR A 597 13.24 -16.19 20.95
#